data_e0f362a0c1b1cae383bd04645654c340
#
_entry.id   e0f362a0c1b1cae383bd04645654c340
#
_cell.length_a   1.000
_cell.length_b   1.000
_cell.length_c   1.000
_cell.angle_alpha   90.00
_cell.angle_beta   90.00
_cell.angle_gamma   90.00
#
_symmetry.space_group_name_H-M   'P 1'
#
loop_
_entity.id
_entity.type
_entity.pdbx_description
1 polymer ?
#
loop_
_entity_poly.entity_id
_entity_poly.type
_entity_poly.pdbx_seq_one_letter_code
_entity_poly.pdbx_strand_id
1 'polypeptide(L)'
;MNAPAHPADLVADAYAPTAVRHRTADVEGVRVFYREAGPADAPTVLLLHGFPSASHMFRDLIPQLAGRYHVVAPDLPGFGLTQAPEGFRYTFDNLAHVVDGFTQAIGLSRYAIYVFDYGAPTGWRLAMAHP
;
A
#
# COMPACT_ATOMS: atom_id res chain seq x y z
N MET A 1 -16.57 32.05 21.59
CA MET A 1 -17.48 31.31 20.70
C MET A 1 -16.75 31.10 19.38
N ASN A 2 -16.50 29.85 19.00
CA ASN A 2 -15.83 29.54 17.72
C ASN A 2 -16.83 29.74 16.57
N ALA A 3 -16.33 30.27 15.45
CA ALA A 3 -17.15 30.31 14.24
C ALA A 3 -17.56 28.89 13.82
N PRO A 4 -18.77 28.70 13.30
CA PRO A 4 -19.15 27.37 12.80
C PRO A 4 -18.20 26.96 11.67
N ALA A 5 -17.82 25.69 11.67
CA ALA A 5 -16.95 25.16 10.63
C ALA A 5 -17.63 25.31 9.25
N HIS A 6 -16.84 25.63 8.24
CA HIS A 6 -17.34 25.68 6.88
C HIS A 6 -17.79 24.28 6.43
N PRO A 7 -18.91 24.12 5.70
CA PRO A 7 -19.34 22.80 5.24
C PRO A 7 -18.27 21.99 4.51
N ALA A 8 -17.38 22.65 3.79
CA ALA A 8 -16.24 21.98 3.14
C ALA A 8 -15.24 21.43 4.16
N ASP A 9 -15.02 22.12 5.27
CA ASP A 9 -14.11 21.67 6.34
C ASP A 9 -14.71 20.45 7.07
N LEU A 10 -16.01 20.45 7.29
CA LEU A 10 -16.70 19.30 7.90
C LEU A 10 -16.63 18.07 7.00
N VAL A 11 -16.77 18.24 5.70
CA VAL A 11 -16.66 17.15 4.73
C VAL A 11 -15.22 16.63 4.67
N ALA A 12 -14.23 17.52 4.65
CA ALA A 12 -12.81 17.14 4.68
C ALA A 12 -12.48 16.35 5.94
N ASP A 13 -12.92 16.83 7.12
CA ASP A 13 -12.67 16.15 8.39
C ASP A 13 -13.39 14.80 8.49
N ALA A 14 -14.59 14.68 7.92
CA ALA A 14 -15.37 13.44 7.94
C ALA A 14 -14.78 12.35 7.02
N TYR A 15 -14.19 12.72 5.88
CA TYR A 15 -13.74 11.76 4.88
C TYR A 15 -12.23 11.63 4.78
N ALA A 16 -11.43 12.60 5.24
CA ALA A 16 -9.98 12.59 5.13
C ALA A 16 -9.31 11.33 5.72
N PRO A 17 -9.72 10.81 6.90
CA PRO A 17 -9.09 9.61 7.47
C PRO A 17 -9.29 8.35 6.63
N THR A 18 -10.41 8.25 5.90
CA THR A 18 -10.76 7.08 5.10
C THR A 18 -10.56 7.29 3.61
N ALA A 19 -10.18 8.50 3.19
CA ALA A 19 -9.94 8.80 1.78
C ALA A 19 -8.76 7.98 1.26
N VAL A 20 -8.97 7.26 0.17
CA VAL A 20 -7.94 6.47 -0.49
C VAL A 20 -7.18 7.36 -1.47
N ARG A 21 -5.88 7.47 -1.28
CA ARG A 21 -4.99 8.22 -2.17
C ARG A 21 -4.25 7.26 -3.07
N HIS A 22 -4.11 7.65 -4.33
CA HIS A 22 -3.32 6.92 -5.33
C HIS A 22 -1.98 7.62 -5.47
N ARG A 23 -0.91 6.87 -5.25
CA ARG A 23 0.46 7.40 -5.24
C ARG A 23 1.40 6.48 -6.00
N THR A 24 2.59 6.98 -6.28
CA THR A 24 3.69 6.17 -6.84
C THR A 24 4.96 6.38 -6.04
N ALA A 25 5.82 5.36 -6.03
CA ALA A 25 7.16 5.43 -5.49
C ALA A 25 8.11 4.67 -6.41
N ASP A 26 9.31 5.20 -6.61
CA ASP A 26 10.30 4.59 -7.48
C ASP A 26 11.26 3.70 -6.68
N VAL A 27 11.46 2.47 -7.16
CA VAL A 27 12.34 1.48 -6.55
C VAL A 27 13.19 0.86 -7.65
N GLU A 28 14.44 1.25 -7.76
CA GLU A 28 15.41 0.67 -8.70
C GLU A 28 14.85 0.52 -10.13
N GLY A 29 14.25 1.59 -10.65
CA GLY A 29 13.66 1.63 -12.00
C GLY A 29 12.23 1.08 -12.09
N VAL A 30 11.68 0.53 -11.01
CA VAL A 30 10.29 0.13 -10.94
C VAL A 30 9.47 1.27 -10.34
N ARG A 31 8.44 1.71 -11.05
CA ARG A 31 7.49 2.70 -10.53
C ARG A 31 6.32 1.95 -9.89
N VAL A 32 6.34 1.86 -8.58
CA VAL A 32 5.32 1.16 -7.81
C VAL A 32 4.12 2.08 -7.60
N PHE A 33 2.97 1.69 -8.14
CA PHE A 33 1.69 2.31 -7.82
C PHE A 33 1.16 1.72 -6.52
N TYR A 34 0.61 2.55 -5.65
CA TYR A 34 0.00 2.07 -4.42
C TYR A 34 -1.18 2.93 -3.97
N ARG A 35 -2.06 2.29 -3.22
CA ARG A 35 -3.17 2.94 -2.52
C ARG A 35 -2.79 3.14 -1.07
N GLU A 36 -3.12 4.30 -0.53
CA GLU A 36 -2.81 4.64 0.85
C GLU A 36 -4.01 5.33 1.48
N ALA A 37 -4.31 4.97 2.73
CA ALA A 37 -5.38 5.59 3.50
C ALA A 37 -5.10 5.47 5.01
N GLY A 38 -5.81 6.27 5.79
CA GLY A 38 -5.71 6.26 7.23
C GLY A 38 -4.60 7.17 7.79
N PRO A 39 -4.60 7.35 9.12
CA PRO A 39 -3.62 8.21 9.78
C PRO A 39 -2.19 7.67 9.63
N ALA A 40 -1.25 8.53 9.25
CA ALA A 40 0.15 8.14 9.04
C ALA A 40 0.85 7.68 10.34
N ASP A 41 0.35 8.10 11.50
CA ASP A 41 0.87 7.76 12.82
C ASP A 41 0.19 6.53 13.45
N ALA A 42 -0.84 5.98 12.81
CA ALA A 42 -1.48 4.75 13.26
C ALA A 42 -0.63 3.51 12.88
N PRO A 43 -0.87 2.37 13.54
CA PRO A 43 -0.23 1.11 13.13
C PRO A 43 -0.50 0.82 11.65
N THR A 44 0.53 0.40 10.93
CA THR A 44 0.46 0.18 9.48
C THR A 44 0.10 -1.26 9.14
N VAL A 45 -0.80 -1.43 8.18
CA VAL A 45 -1.12 -2.71 7.54
C VAL A 45 -0.75 -2.63 6.07
N LEU A 46 0.12 -3.53 5.64
CA LEU A 46 0.52 -3.70 4.24
C LEU A 46 -0.33 -4.80 3.62
N LEU A 47 -1.09 -4.46 2.59
CA LEU A 47 -1.97 -5.40 1.89
C LEU A 47 -1.31 -5.84 0.57
N LEU A 48 -0.97 -7.11 0.46
CA LEU A 48 -0.35 -7.68 -0.75
C LEU A 48 -1.37 -8.54 -1.49
N HIS A 49 -1.72 -8.09 -2.70
CA HIS A 49 -2.69 -8.77 -3.56
C HIS A 49 -2.12 -10.02 -4.21
N GLY A 50 -2.98 -10.75 -4.94
CA GLY A 50 -2.63 -11.97 -5.65
C GLY A 50 -2.85 -11.90 -7.16
N PHE A 51 -2.63 -13.04 -7.81
CA PHE A 51 -2.81 -13.25 -9.24
C PHE A 51 -4.29 -13.61 -9.55
N PRO A 52 -4.88 -13.12 -10.61
CA PRO A 52 -4.47 -12.02 -11.48
C PRO A 52 -5.18 -10.72 -11.09
N SER A 53 -4.74 -10.08 -10.04
CA SER A 53 -5.40 -8.93 -9.45
C SER A 53 -4.44 -7.74 -9.30
N ALA A 54 -4.80 -6.80 -8.45
CA ALA A 54 -4.05 -5.60 -8.11
C ALA A 54 -4.58 -5.06 -6.77
N SER A 55 -4.02 -3.97 -6.27
CA SER A 55 -4.53 -3.31 -5.06
C SER A 55 -6.01 -2.95 -5.13
N HIS A 56 -6.56 -2.85 -6.34
CA HIS A 56 -7.99 -2.61 -6.58
C HIS A 56 -8.89 -3.65 -5.89
N MET A 57 -8.41 -4.88 -5.67
CA MET A 57 -9.19 -5.89 -4.94
C MET A 57 -9.51 -5.47 -3.50
N PHE A 58 -8.71 -4.57 -2.94
CA PHE A 58 -8.89 -4.08 -1.58
C PHE A 58 -9.71 -2.78 -1.48
N ARG A 59 -10.33 -2.33 -2.59
CA ARG A 59 -11.04 -1.04 -2.65
C ARG A 59 -12.12 -0.87 -1.59
N ASP A 60 -12.77 -1.95 -1.19
CA ASP A 60 -13.82 -1.94 -0.18
C ASP A 60 -13.26 -2.19 1.24
N LEU A 61 -12.15 -2.91 1.33
CA LEU A 61 -11.49 -3.21 2.62
C LEU A 61 -10.73 -2.00 3.17
N ILE A 62 -10.03 -1.27 2.31
CA ILE A 62 -9.18 -0.15 2.73
C ILE A 62 -9.97 0.90 3.54
N PRO A 63 -11.12 1.39 3.08
CA PRO A 63 -11.89 2.36 3.87
C PRO A 63 -12.33 1.84 5.24
N GLN A 64 -12.59 0.54 5.36
CA GLN A 64 -13.00 -0.07 6.61
C GLN A 64 -11.87 -0.15 7.63
N LEU A 65 -10.62 -0.29 7.17
CA LEU A 65 -9.44 -0.33 8.02
C LEU A 65 -8.89 1.06 8.34
N ALA A 66 -9.09 2.01 7.45
CA ALA A 66 -8.45 3.33 7.50
C ALA A 66 -8.89 4.20 8.69
N GLY A 67 -9.98 3.86 9.37
CA GLY A 67 -10.40 4.53 10.59
C GLY A 67 -9.48 4.27 11.79
N ARG A 68 -8.72 3.16 11.76
CA ARG A 68 -7.85 2.72 12.85
C ARG A 68 -6.41 2.50 12.45
N TYR A 69 -6.15 2.25 11.18
CA TYR A 69 -4.84 1.84 10.68
C TYR A 69 -4.39 2.72 9.54
N HIS A 70 -3.09 2.85 9.43
CA HIS A 70 -2.46 3.34 8.20
C HIS A 70 -2.39 2.16 7.22
N VAL A 71 -3.10 2.25 6.12
CA VAL A 71 -3.25 1.15 5.16
C VAL A 71 -2.47 1.47 3.89
N VAL A 72 -1.64 0.54 3.48
CA VAL A 72 -0.80 0.67 2.27
C VAL A 72 -0.99 -0.60 1.42
N ALA A 73 -1.36 -0.42 0.16
CA ALA A 73 -1.62 -1.52 -0.77
C ALA A 73 -0.93 -1.25 -2.11
N PRO A 74 0.29 -1.80 -2.32
CA PRO A 74 0.98 -1.65 -3.61
C PRO A 74 0.42 -2.61 -4.65
N ASP A 75 0.56 -2.21 -5.92
CA ASP A 75 0.45 -3.14 -7.05
C ASP A 75 1.80 -3.82 -7.25
N LEU A 76 1.81 -5.14 -7.19
CA LEU A 76 3.04 -5.91 -7.44
C LEU A 76 3.52 -5.72 -8.87
N PRO A 77 4.84 -5.78 -9.15
CA PRO A 77 5.35 -5.73 -10.52
C PRO A 77 4.67 -6.75 -11.43
N GLY A 78 4.24 -6.28 -12.60
CA GLY A 78 3.48 -7.08 -13.56
C GLY A 78 1.97 -6.98 -13.40
N PHE A 79 1.48 -6.24 -12.40
CA PHE A 79 0.06 -6.09 -12.10
C PHE A 79 -0.34 -4.62 -11.98
N GLY A 80 -1.61 -4.35 -12.22
CA GLY A 80 -2.20 -3.04 -12.02
C GLY A 80 -1.48 -1.92 -12.76
N LEU A 81 -1.16 -0.86 -12.05
CA LEU A 81 -0.55 0.35 -12.60
C LEU A 81 0.95 0.46 -12.29
N THR A 82 1.54 -0.53 -11.64
CA THR A 82 2.98 -0.58 -11.43
C THR A 82 3.69 -0.80 -12.76
N GLN A 83 4.74 -0.02 -13.00
CA GLN A 83 5.53 -0.07 -14.22
C GLN A 83 6.93 -0.60 -13.93
N ALA A 84 7.24 -1.78 -14.46
CA ALA A 84 8.57 -2.37 -14.39
C ALA A 84 9.32 -2.12 -15.71
N PRO A 85 10.65 -2.00 -15.67
CA PRO A 85 11.44 -1.82 -16.88
C PRO A 85 11.41 -3.07 -17.75
N GLU A 86 11.67 -2.90 -19.04
CA GLU A 86 11.88 -4.01 -19.96
C GLU A 86 13.02 -4.89 -19.44
N GLY A 87 12.86 -6.20 -19.48
CA GLY A 87 13.83 -7.14 -18.95
C GLY A 87 13.69 -7.44 -17.46
N PHE A 88 12.73 -6.82 -16.76
CA PHE A 88 12.47 -7.18 -15.36
C PHE A 88 12.13 -8.67 -15.26
N ARG A 89 12.77 -9.36 -14.34
CA ARG A 89 12.54 -10.80 -14.12
C ARG A 89 11.50 -11.00 -13.03
N TYR A 90 10.37 -11.58 -13.39
CA TYR A 90 9.22 -11.80 -12.50
C TYR A 90 9.40 -13.08 -11.70
N THR A 91 10.25 -13.02 -10.69
CA THR A 91 10.41 -14.06 -9.67
C THR A 91 9.86 -13.56 -8.35
N PHE A 92 9.47 -14.46 -7.45
CA PHE A 92 9.03 -14.05 -6.11
C PHE A 92 10.14 -13.36 -5.32
N ASP A 93 11.38 -13.74 -5.53
CA ASP A 93 12.52 -13.04 -4.92
C ASP A 93 12.60 -11.59 -5.40
N ASN A 94 12.42 -11.35 -6.70
CA ASN A 94 12.43 -9.99 -7.26
C ASN A 94 11.19 -9.19 -6.85
N LEU A 95 10.01 -9.82 -6.79
CA LEU A 95 8.82 -9.16 -6.27
C LEU A 95 9.02 -8.72 -4.82
N ALA A 96 9.57 -9.61 -3.98
CA ALA A 96 9.86 -9.30 -2.58
C ALA A 96 10.90 -8.19 -2.45
N HIS A 97 11.95 -8.21 -3.28
CA HIS A 97 12.97 -7.17 -3.30
C HIS A 97 12.37 -5.80 -3.63
N VAL A 98 11.48 -5.73 -4.61
CA VAL A 98 10.80 -4.48 -4.97
C VAL A 98 9.90 -4.01 -3.83
N VAL A 99 9.10 -4.90 -3.23
CA VAL A 99 8.22 -4.52 -2.12
C VAL A 99 9.02 -4.06 -0.91
N ASP A 100 10.13 -4.71 -0.61
CA ASP A 100 11.03 -4.29 0.47
C ASP A 100 11.60 -2.89 0.21
N GLY A 101 12.12 -2.64 -0.97
CA GLY A 101 12.59 -1.31 -1.38
C GLY A 101 11.46 -0.27 -1.35
N PHE A 102 10.25 -0.67 -1.73
CA PHE A 102 9.07 0.18 -1.66
C PHE A 102 8.75 0.59 -0.22
N THR A 103 8.72 -0.34 0.72
CA THR A 103 8.47 -0.01 2.13
C THR A 103 9.51 0.96 2.68
N GLN A 104 10.75 0.78 2.31
CA GLN A 104 11.83 1.71 2.69
C GLN A 104 11.65 3.09 2.05
N ALA A 105 11.29 3.13 0.77
CA ALA A 105 11.11 4.38 0.03
C ALA A 105 10.00 5.26 0.61
N ILE A 106 8.94 4.66 1.15
CA ILE A 106 7.84 5.40 1.79
C ILE A 106 7.96 5.51 3.31
N GLY A 107 9.08 5.04 3.88
CA GLY A 107 9.40 5.22 5.28
C GLY A 107 8.71 4.26 6.24
N LEU A 108 8.30 3.08 5.79
CA LEU A 108 7.70 2.06 6.65
C LEU A 108 8.81 1.22 7.30
N SER A 109 8.85 1.20 8.63
CA SER A 109 9.80 0.40 9.40
C SER A 109 9.14 -0.72 10.20
N ARG A 110 7.86 -0.57 10.52
CA ARG A 110 7.10 -1.54 11.30
C ARG A 110 5.68 -1.62 10.75
N TYR A 111 5.25 -2.83 10.39
CA TYR A 111 3.94 -3.04 9.79
C TYR A 111 3.51 -4.49 9.93
N ALA A 112 2.19 -4.71 9.97
CA ALA A 112 1.59 -6.01 9.77
C ALA A 112 1.41 -6.25 8.28
N ILE A 113 1.51 -7.50 7.83
CA ILE A 113 1.33 -7.88 6.44
C ILE A 113 0.08 -8.75 6.32
N TYR A 114 -0.84 -8.37 5.44
CA TYR A 114 -1.87 -9.26 4.94
C TYR A 114 -1.40 -9.86 3.61
N VAL A 115 -1.43 -11.18 3.50
CA VAL A 115 -0.97 -11.90 2.31
C VAL A 115 -2.09 -12.73 1.71
N PHE A 116 -2.10 -12.77 0.39
CA PHE A 116 -3.06 -13.53 -0.39
C PHE A 116 -2.42 -13.97 -1.70
N ASP A 117 -2.57 -15.25 -2.07
CA ASP A 117 -2.11 -15.80 -3.35
C ASP A 117 -0.63 -15.46 -3.61
N TYR A 118 -0.28 -14.75 -4.70
CA TYR A 118 1.08 -14.30 -5.00
C TYR A 118 1.65 -13.34 -3.96
N GLY A 119 0.79 -12.67 -3.21
CA GLY A 119 1.21 -11.85 -2.07
C GLY A 119 1.81 -12.68 -0.94
N ALA A 120 1.46 -13.97 -0.82
CA ALA A 120 1.97 -14.84 0.24
C ALA A 120 3.46 -15.16 0.09
N PRO A 121 3.95 -15.72 -1.03
CA PRO A 121 5.38 -15.95 -1.18
C PRO A 121 6.19 -14.65 -1.16
N THR A 122 5.62 -13.55 -1.62
CA THR A 122 6.24 -12.22 -1.53
C THR A 122 6.35 -11.75 -0.08
N GLY A 123 5.24 -11.78 0.66
CA GLY A 123 5.19 -11.34 2.05
C GLY A 123 6.00 -12.20 3.01
N TRP A 124 6.04 -13.53 2.79
CA TRP A 124 6.87 -14.42 3.58
C TRP A 124 8.35 -14.07 3.48
N ARG A 125 8.82 -13.70 2.29
CA ARG A 125 10.20 -13.27 2.10
C ARG A 125 10.50 -11.98 2.85
N LEU A 126 9.56 -11.02 2.85
CA LEU A 126 9.69 -9.81 3.65
C LEU A 126 9.77 -10.13 5.15
N ALA A 127 8.87 -10.97 5.65
CA ALA A 127 8.82 -11.34 7.06
C ALA A 127 10.09 -12.06 7.52
N MET A 128 10.67 -12.89 6.66
CA MET A 128 11.94 -13.58 6.98
C MET A 128 13.12 -12.61 6.94
N ALA A 129 13.08 -11.60 6.09
CA ALA A 129 14.15 -10.59 6.02
C ALA A 129 14.09 -9.59 7.18
N HIS A 130 12.89 -9.36 7.73
CA HIS A 130 12.63 -8.37 8.80
C HIS A 130 11.76 -9.00 9.90
N PRO A 131 12.31 -9.94 10.69
CA PRO A 131 11.53 -10.60 11.74
C PRO A 131 11.08 -9.67 12.87
#